data_6a7cf48f482811886ecf28f413089c0e
#
_entry.id   6a7cf48f482811886ecf28f413089c0e
#
_cell.length_a   1.000
_cell.length_b   1.000
_cell.length_c   1.000
_cell.angle_alpha   90.00
_cell.angle_beta   90.00
_cell.angle_gamma   90.00
#
_symmetry.space_group_name_H-M   'P 1'
#
loop_
_entity.id
_entity.type
_entity.pdbx_description
1 polymer ?
#
loop_
_entity_poly.entity_id
_entity_poly.type
_entity_poly.pdbx_seq_one_letter_code
_entity_poly.pdbx_strand_id
1 'polypeptide(L)'
;MTKPINTDSIATATNKSWDDWVKDLDARGARNMSHTVLARQLYDELDGTVENHGWWAQGITVAYEQHIGKRVPGQLANGLFELAVSKAISVPREACFSNTVTWFESRSEVNGQKMLKPRTSETPKRSNWRCDFADGSKFAATVEESGGKSKLVLSHTAI
;
A
#
# COMPACT_ATOMS: atom_id res chain seq x y z
N MET A 1 7.17 -5.37 10.05
CA MET A 1 5.86 -5.96 10.39
C MET A 1 4.79 -4.98 9.96
N THR A 2 3.91 -5.36 9.06
CA THR A 2 2.81 -4.52 8.57
C THR A 2 1.78 -4.36 9.69
N LYS A 3 1.40 -3.11 9.98
CA LYS A 3 0.42 -2.83 11.05
C LYS A 3 -1.01 -3.04 10.52
N PRO A 4 -1.97 -3.45 11.39
CA PRO A 4 -3.38 -3.41 11.06
C PRO A 4 -3.82 -1.99 10.67
N ILE A 5 -4.94 -1.88 9.94
CA ILE A 5 -5.57 -0.58 9.68
C ILE A 5 -5.96 0.07 11.01
N ASN A 6 -5.71 1.38 11.12
CA ASN A 6 -6.08 2.15 12.31
C ASN A 6 -7.59 2.45 12.29
N THR A 7 -8.34 1.73 13.11
CA THR A 7 -9.81 1.87 13.22
C THR A 7 -10.24 3.17 13.93
N ASP A 8 -9.39 3.76 14.78
CA ASP A 8 -9.68 5.06 15.40
C ASP A 8 -9.69 6.18 14.37
N SER A 9 -8.79 6.10 13.36
CA SER A 9 -8.80 7.06 12.26
C SER A 9 -10.06 6.93 11.39
N ILE A 10 -10.57 5.71 11.18
CA ILE A 10 -11.85 5.48 10.51
C ILE A 10 -12.98 6.11 11.31
N ALA A 11 -13.05 5.83 12.61
CA ALA A 11 -14.09 6.38 13.48
C ALA A 11 -14.11 7.92 13.49
N THR A 12 -12.93 8.52 13.58
CA THR A 12 -12.78 9.99 13.54
C THR A 12 -13.26 10.57 12.20
N ALA A 13 -12.86 9.98 11.08
CA ALA A 13 -13.20 10.51 9.76
C ALA A 13 -14.69 10.33 9.40
N THR A 14 -15.29 9.23 9.84
CA THR A 14 -16.68 8.88 9.48
C THR A 14 -17.70 9.26 10.56
N ASN A 15 -17.26 9.76 11.72
CA ASN A 15 -18.07 10.02 12.89
C ASN A 15 -18.94 8.81 13.31
N LYS A 16 -18.42 7.58 13.09
CA LYS A 16 -19.06 6.31 13.42
C LYS A 16 -18.03 5.37 14.03
N SER A 17 -18.34 4.83 15.24
CA SER A 17 -17.40 3.97 15.95
C SER A 17 -17.08 2.71 15.16
N TRP A 18 -15.90 2.11 15.39
CA TRP A 18 -15.54 0.87 14.73
C TRP A 18 -16.51 -0.28 15.06
N ASP A 19 -16.95 -0.37 16.30
CA ASP A 19 -17.93 -1.37 16.72
C ASP A 19 -19.28 -1.22 16.00
N ASP A 20 -19.71 0.02 15.74
CA ASP A 20 -20.94 0.28 14.98
C ASP A 20 -20.75 -0.03 13.49
N TRP A 21 -19.55 0.21 12.95
CA TRP A 21 -19.21 -0.24 11.60
C TRP A 21 -19.26 -1.76 11.48
N VAL A 22 -18.70 -2.50 12.44
CA VAL A 22 -18.73 -3.98 12.42
C VAL A 22 -20.17 -4.49 12.49
N LYS A 23 -21.00 -3.98 13.42
CA LYS A 23 -22.41 -4.38 13.53
C LYS A 23 -23.20 -4.14 12.25
N ASP A 24 -23.02 -2.97 11.65
CA ASP A 24 -23.71 -2.60 10.42
C ASP A 24 -23.25 -3.47 9.23
N LEU A 25 -21.96 -3.70 9.07
CA LEU A 25 -21.41 -4.56 8.03
C LEU A 25 -21.83 -6.02 8.20
N ASP A 26 -21.86 -6.54 9.42
CA ASP A 26 -22.39 -7.88 9.71
C ASP A 26 -23.88 -7.98 9.38
N ALA A 27 -24.68 -6.98 9.75
CA ALA A 27 -26.12 -6.94 9.49
C ALA A 27 -26.45 -6.96 8.00
N ARG A 28 -25.62 -6.32 7.16
CA ARG A 28 -25.79 -6.33 5.69
C ARG A 28 -25.14 -7.53 5.00
N GLY A 29 -24.60 -8.48 5.75
CA GLY A 29 -23.99 -9.71 5.23
C GLY A 29 -22.64 -9.51 4.55
N ALA A 30 -21.90 -8.45 4.89
CA ALA A 30 -20.61 -8.09 4.28
C ALA A 30 -19.56 -9.21 4.37
N ARG A 31 -19.68 -10.11 5.35
CA ARG A 31 -18.82 -11.30 5.50
C ARG A 31 -18.76 -12.15 4.23
N ASN A 32 -19.87 -12.23 3.47
CA ASN A 32 -19.98 -13.02 2.25
C ASN A 32 -19.75 -12.22 0.97
N MET A 33 -19.53 -10.91 1.07
CA MET A 33 -19.25 -10.05 -0.07
C MET A 33 -17.79 -10.15 -0.52
N SER A 34 -17.55 -9.95 -1.82
CA SER A 34 -16.19 -9.73 -2.31
C SER A 34 -15.70 -8.35 -1.91
N HIS A 35 -14.36 -8.18 -1.85
CA HIS A 35 -13.74 -6.88 -1.58
C HIS A 35 -14.31 -5.76 -2.46
N THR A 36 -14.39 -6.02 -3.76
CA THR A 36 -14.86 -5.02 -4.74
C THR A 36 -16.32 -4.60 -4.51
N VAL A 37 -17.18 -5.57 -4.18
CA VAL A 37 -18.60 -5.28 -3.90
C VAL A 37 -18.75 -4.45 -2.65
N LEU A 38 -18.08 -4.84 -1.56
CA LEU A 38 -18.15 -4.11 -0.30
C LEU A 38 -17.55 -2.69 -0.42
N ALA A 39 -16.38 -2.57 -1.02
CA ALA A 39 -15.73 -1.27 -1.23
C ALA A 39 -16.60 -0.33 -2.09
N ARG A 40 -17.29 -0.85 -3.10
CA ARG A 40 -18.19 -0.06 -3.94
C ARG A 40 -19.41 0.44 -3.17
N GLN A 41 -20.07 -0.43 -2.38
CA GLN A 41 -21.18 -0.01 -1.54
C GLN A 41 -20.78 1.09 -0.56
N LEU A 42 -19.64 0.93 0.10
CA LEU A 42 -19.11 1.95 1.01
C LEU A 42 -18.70 3.24 0.30
N TYR A 43 -18.19 3.15 -0.92
CA TYR A 43 -17.88 4.31 -1.74
C TYR A 43 -19.15 5.14 -2.00
N ASP A 44 -20.24 4.48 -2.43
CA ASP A 44 -21.51 5.14 -2.73
C ASP A 44 -22.18 5.68 -1.44
N GLU A 45 -22.05 4.98 -0.30
CA GLU A 45 -22.59 5.39 1.02
C GLU A 45 -21.88 6.63 1.59
N LEU A 46 -20.57 6.70 1.43
CA LEU A 46 -19.74 7.78 1.99
C LEU A 46 -19.66 9.01 1.07
N ASP A 47 -20.17 8.92 -0.15
CA ASP A 47 -20.16 10.04 -1.09
C ASP A 47 -20.94 11.25 -0.51
N GLY A 48 -20.33 12.42 -0.60
CA GLY A 48 -20.89 13.66 -0.06
C GLY A 48 -20.94 13.75 1.48
N THR A 49 -20.53 12.71 2.22
CA THR A 49 -20.53 12.72 3.68
C THR A 49 -19.15 12.82 4.30
N VAL A 50 -18.13 12.28 3.62
CA VAL A 50 -16.75 12.22 4.11
C VAL A 50 -15.79 12.68 3.01
N GLU A 51 -14.87 13.57 3.35
CA GLU A 51 -13.79 13.96 2.43
C GLU A 51 -12.92 12.73 2.10
N ASN A 52 -12.49 12.59 0.83
CA ASN A 52 -11.76 11.42 0.36
C ASN A 52 -12.50 10.09 0.60
N HIS A 53 -13.82 10.08 0.44
CA HIS A 53 -14.69 8.92 0.70
C HIS A 53 -14.19 7.62 0.06
N GLY A 54 -13.60 7.67 -1.14
CA GLY A 54 -13.02 6.49 -1.79
C GLY A 54 -11.85 5.88 -1.02
N TRP A 55 -11.01 6.70 -0.39
CA TRP A 55 -9.96 6.23 0.52
C TRP A 55 -10.53 5.53 1.76
N TRP A 56 -11.55 6.15 2.37
CA TRP A 56 -12.18 5.60 3.57
C TRP A 56 -12.98 4.34 3.26
N ALA A 57 -13.68 4.27 2.14
CA ALA A 57 -14.37 3.05 1.69
C ALA A 57 -13.41 1.85 1.58
N GLN A 58 -12.23 2.05 0.96
CA GLN A 58 -11.18 1.03 0.91
C GLN A 58 -10.64 0.71 2.32
N GLY A 59 -10.40 1.72 3.14
CA GLY A 59 -9.89 1.55 4.50
C GLY A 59 -10.84 0.71 5.37
N ILE A 60 -12.14 1.03 5.38
CA ILE A 60 -13.17 0.28 6.11
C ILE A 60 -13.27 -1.15 5.61
N THR A 61 -13.27 -1.36 4.28
CA THR A 61 -13.31 -2.70 3.69
C THR A 61 -12.13 -3.55 4.16
N VAL A 62 -10.91 -3.04 4.08
CA VAL A 62 -9.71 -3.77 4.50
C VAL A 62 -9.72 -4.03 6.01
N ALA A 63 -10.09 -3.03 6.82
CA ALA A 63 -10.19 -3.19 8.27
C ALA A 63 -11.21 -4.26 8.66
N TYR A 64 -12.36 -4.30 8.00
CA TYR A 64 -13.38 -5.32 8.23
C TYR A 64 -12.90 -6.71 7.80
N GLU A 65 -12.27 -6.85 6.63
CA GLU A 65 -11.68 -8.12 6.18
C GLU A 65 -10.61 -8.62 7.16
N GLN A 66 -9.83 -7.73 7.77
CA GLN A 66 -8.88 -8.08 8.84
C GLN A 66 -9.59 -8.51 10.12
N HIS A 67 -10.65 -7.80 10.52
CA HIS A 67 -11.44 -8.10 11.70
C HIS A 67 -12.07 -9.50 11.64
N ILE A 68 -12.62 -9.88 10.50
CA ILE A 68 -13.24 -11.21 10.31
C ILE A 68 -12.26 -12.31 9.92
N GLY A 69 -10.94 -12.03 9.90
CA GLY A 69 -9.89 -13.00 9.55
C GLY A 69 -9.81 -13.39 8.07
N LYS A 70 -10.52 -12.67 7.19
CA LYS A 70 -10.49 -12.90 5.73
C LYS A 70 -9.19 -12.39 5.09
N ARG A 71 -8.51 -11.48 5.75
CA ARG A 71 -7.24 -10.88 5.33
C ARG A 71 -6.34 -10.65 6.54
N VAL A 72 -5.04 -10.83 6.36
CA VAL A 72 -4.04 -10.43 7.37
C VAL A 72 -3.35 -9.12 6.98
N PRO A 73 -2.78 -8.37 7.93
CA PRO A 73 -2.06 -7.14 7.62
C PRO A 73 -0.95 -7.36 6.58
N GLY A 74 -0.90 -6.50 5.56
CA GLY A 74 0.04 -6.61 4.43
C GLY A 74 -0.41 -7.51 3.29
N GLN A 75 -1.52 -8.22 3.44
CA GLN A 75 -2.08 -9.06 2.37
C GLN A 75 -2.85 -8.20 1.35
N LEU A 76 -2.61 -8.44 0.08
CA LEU A 76 -3.32 -7.84 -1.04
C LEU A 76 -4.66 -8.57 -1.28
N ALA A 77 -5.55 -7.95 -2.09
CA ALA A 77 -6.85 -8.54 -2.42
C ALA A 77 -6.77 -9.90 -3.15
N ASN A 78 -5.64 -10.16 -3.82
CA ASN A 78 -5.36 -11.44 -4.52
C ASN A 78 -4.72 -12.50 -3.61
N GLY A 79 -4.62 -12.25 -2.30
CA GLY A 79 -4.04 -13.17 -1.32
C GLY A 79 -2.53 -13.09 -1.16
N LEU A 80 -1.82 -12.40 -2.06
CA LEU A 80 -0.37 -12.19 -1.99
C LEU A 80 -0.03 -11.08 -1.00
N PHE A 81 1.25 -10.96 -0.66
CA PHE A 81 1.70 -9.97 0.32
C PHE A 81 2.48 -8.83 -0.34
N GLU A 82 2.46 -7.70 0.34
CA GLU A 82 3.33 -6.56 0.09
C GLU A 82 4.07 -6.17 1.37
N LEU A 83 5.39 -6.01 1.24
CA LEU A 83 6.23 -5.45 2.29
C LEU A 83 6.84 -4.14 1.79
N ALA A 84 6.75 -3.09 2.58
CA ALA A 84 7.38 -1.83 2.27
C ALA A 84 8.12 -1.27 3.49
N VAL A 85 9.28 -0.67 3.24
CA VAL A 85 10.05 0.10 4.22
C VAL A 85 10.40 1.46 3.63
N SER A 86 10.44 2.48 4.46
CA SER A 86 10.81 3.82 4.01
C SER A 86 11.81 4.48 4.94
N LYS A 87 12.67 5.33 4.36
CA LYS A 87 13.66 6.11 5.10
C LYS A 87 13.79 7.51 4.49
N ALA A 88 13.89 8.51 5.36
CA ALA A 88 14.28 9.86 4.95
C ALA A 88 15.80 9.90 4.73
N ILE A 89 16.21 10.46 3.59
CA ILE A 89 17.61 10.60 3.18
C ILE A 89 17.88 12.11 2.99
N SER A 90 18.93 12.61 3.62
CA SER A 90 19.25 14.04 3.62
C SER A 90 20.03 14.48 2.36
N VAL A 91 19.54 14.10 1.19
CA VAL A 91 20.04 14.52 -0.13
C VAL A 91 18.86 14.83 -1.05
N PRO A 92 19.03 15.66 -2.10
CA PRO A 92 17.99 15.92 -3.10
C PRO A 92 17.54 14.65 -3.82
N ARG A 93 16.31 14.67 -4.35
CA ARG A 93 15.68 13.51 -5.03
C ARG A 93 16.56 12.93 -6.14
N GLU A 94 17.10 13.77 -7.00
CA GLU A 94 17.93 13.38 -8.14
C GLU A 94 19.19 12.62 -7.68
N ALA A 95 19.89 13.14 -6.67
CA ALA A 95 21.08 12.48 -6.11
C ALA A 95 20.72 11.17 -5.40
N CYS A 96 19.63 11.14 -4.64
CA CYS A 96 19.13 9.93 -4.00
C CYS A 96 18.78 8.86 -5.04
N PHE A 97 18.09 9.24 -6.10
CA PHE A 97 17.67 8.31 -7.15
C PHE A 97 18.87 7.79 -7.96
N SER A 98 19.78 8.67 -8.38
CA SER A 98 21.00 8.26 -9.09
C SER A 98 21.82 7.26 -8.28
N ASN A 99 22.04 7.51 -6.99
CA ASN A 99 22.73 6.59 -6.11
C ASN A 99 21.99 5.25 -5.96
N THR A 100 20.66 5.29 -5.88
CA THR A 100 19.81 4.09 -5.81
C THR A 100 19.93 3.24 -7.06
N VAL A 101 19.84 3.85 -8.24
CA VAL A 101 20.02 3.16 -9.54
C VAL A 101 21.40 2.54 -9.63
N THR A 102 22.46 3.30 -9.38
CA THR A 102 23.85 2.82 -9.39
C THR A 102 24.04 1.63 -8.46
N TRP A 103 23.44 1.68 -7.25
CA TRP A 103 23.53 0.59 -6.29
C TRP A 103 22.88 -0.70 -6.80
N PHE A 104 21.70 -0.62 -7.41
CA PHE A 104 21.03 -1.80 -7.98
C PHE A 104 21.70 -2.30 -9.26
N GLU A 105 22.12 -1.41 -10.15
CA GLU A 105 22.79 -1.78 -11.40
C GLU A 105 24.19 -2.40 -11.21
N SER A 106 24.83 -2.11 -10.07
CA SER A 106 26.10 -2.75 -9.71
C SER A 106 25.95 -4.21 -9.26
N ARG A 107 24.71 -4.74 -9.22
CA ARG A 107 24.37 -6.08 -8.71
C ARG A 107 23.51 -6.82 -9.72
N SER A 108 23.68 -8.15 -9.78
CA SER A 108 22.82 -9.03 -10.57
C SER A 108 21.67 -9.63 -9.77
N GLU A 109 21.76 -9.55 -8.42
CA GLU A 109 20.81 -10.19 -7.50
C GLU A 109 20.59 -9.37 -6.22
N VAL A 110 19.44 -9.60 -5.59
CA VAL A 110 19.08 -9.09 -4.26
C VAL A 110 18.55 -10.25 -3.42
N ASN A 111 19.10 -10.44 -2.21
CA ASN A 111 18.75 -11.56 -1.32
C ASN A 111 18.84 -12.95 -1.99
N GLY A 112 19.82 -13.16 -2.85
CA GLY A 112 19.99 -14.43 -3.59
C GLY A 112 19.00 -14.64 -4.74
N GLN A 113 18.17 -13.64 -5.06
CA GLN A 113 17.25 -13.69 -6.20
C GLN A 113 17.77 -12.81 -7.33
N LYS A 114 17.85 -13.39 -8.54
CA LYS A 114 18.27 -12.68 -9.74
C LYS A 114 17.24 -11.64 -10.14
N MET A 115 17.72 -10.42 -10.35
CA MET A 115 16.91 -9.32 -10.87
C MET A 115 16.65 -9.49 -12.36
N LEU A 116 15.39 -9.41 -12.76
CA LEU A 116 14.92 -9.50 -14.13
C LEU A 116 14.28 -8.18 -14.56
N LYS A 117 14.47 -7.79 -15.81
CA LYS A 117 13.84 -6.61 -16.42
C LYS A 117 13.99 -5.33 -15.58
N PRO A 118 15.21 -4.93 -15.18
CA PRO A 118 15.39 -3.67 -14.49
C PRO A 118 14.92 -2.52 -15.37
N ARG A 119 14.21 -1.56 -14.77
CA ARG A 119 13.63 -0.41 -15.47
C ARG A 119 13.43 0.79 -14.54
N THR A 120 13.56 1.97 -15.11
CA THR A 120 13.30 3.23 -14.42
C THR A 120 12.08 3.94 -14.99
N SER A 121 11.45 4.76 -14.20
CA SER A 121 10.42 5.70 -14.65
C SER A 121 10.38 6.91 -13.73
N GLU A 122 10.10 8.08 -14.30
CA GLU A 122 10.02 9.34 -13.55
C GLU A 122 8.70 10.05 -13.80
N THR A 123 8.26 10.74 -12.78
CA THR A 123 7.15 11.68 -12.80
C THR A 123 7.59 12.97 -12.10
N PRO A 124 6.84 14.09 -12.19
CA PRO A 124 7.20 15.30 -11.45
C PRO A 124 7.38 15.08 -9.93
N LYS A 125 6.70 14.10 -9.34
CA LYS A 125 6.70 13.84 -7.89
C LYS A 125 7.58 12.66 -7.46
N ARG A 126 7.91 11.72 -8.38
CA ARG A 126 8.53 10.44 -8.03
C ARG A 126 9.49 9.97 -9.10
N SER A 127 10.61 9.38 -8.65
CA SER A 127 11.52 8.61 -9.48
C SER A 127 11.49 7.16 -9.01
N ASN A 128 11.36 6.20 -9.94
CA ASN A 128 11.20 4.78 -9.60
C ASN A 128 12.21 3.94 -10.34
N TRP A 129 12.82 3.01 -9.64
CA TRP A 129 13.54 1.88 -10.16
C TRP A 129 12.77 0.60 -9.82
N ARG A 130 12.63 -0.34 -10.77
CA ARG A 130 11.85 -1.57 -10.58
C ARG A 130 12.52 -2.75 -11.23
N CYS A 131 12.33 -3.94 -10.66
CA CYS A 131 12.64 -5.21 -11.30
C CYS A 131 11.58 -6.27 -10.96
N ASP A 132 11.61 -7.36 -11.72
CA ASP A 132 10.85 -8.56 -11.46
C ASP A 132 11.80 -9.65 -10.93
N PHE A 133 11.30 -10.65 -10.21
CA PHE A 133 12.04 -11.84 -9.81
C PHE A 133 11.48 -13.10 -10.49
N ALA A 134 12.25 -14.19 -10.47
CA ALA A 134 11.89 -15.43 -11.16
C ALA A 134 10.65 -16.11 -10.56
N ASP A 135 10.35 -15.87 -9.28
CA ASP A 135 9.16 -16.37 -8.59
C ASP A 135 7.87 -15.57 -8.90
N GLY A 136 7.98 -14.56 -9.77
CA GLY A 136 6.87 -13.67 -10.15
C GLY A 136 6.68 -12.48 -9.23
N SER A 137 7.39 -12.39 -8.12
CA SER A 137 7.36 -11.22 -7.24
C SER A 137 8.04 -10.02 -7.89
N LYS A 138 7.76 -8.82 -7.37
CA LYS A 138 8.23 -7.55 -7.94
C LYS A 138 8.85 -6.68 -6.86
N PHE A 139 9.92 -6.02 -7.22
CA PHE A 139 10.60 -5.07 -6.35
C PHE A 139 10.60 -3.66 -6.93
N ALA A 140 10.42 -2.67 -6.07
CA ALA A 140 10.52 -1.27 -6.45
C ALA A 140 11.28 -0.46 -5.39
N ALA A 141 12.10 0.46 -5.88
CA ALA A 141 12.68 1.54 -5.11
C ALA A 141 12.10 2.86 -5.64
N THR A 142 11.33 3.54 -4.81
CA THR A 142 10.67 4.83 -5.14
C THR A 142 11.32 5.93 -4.32
N VAL A 143 11.73 7.01 -5.00
CA VAL A 143 12.26 8.23 -4.37
C VAL A 143 11.28 9.36 -4.57
N GLU A 144 10.83 9.97 -3.48
CA GLU A 144 9.94 11.13 -3.45
C GLU A 144 10.66 12.33 -2.81
N GLU A 145 10.33 13.52 -3.25
CA GLU A 145 10.78 14.74 -2.56
C GLU A 145 9.98 14.96 -1.28
N SER A 146 10.65 15.36 -0.21
CA SER A 146 10.03 15.62 1.09
C SER A 146 10.77 16.75 1.81
N GLY A 147 10.32 18.00 1.64
CA GLY A 147 10.86 19.16 2.37
C GLY A 147 12.36 19.39 2.16
N GLY A 148 12.84 19.35 0.91
CA GLY A 148 14.27 19.51 0.56
C GLY A 148 15.15 18.28 0.85
N LYS A 149 14.53 17.18 1.31
CA LYS A 149 15.13 15.86 1.51
C LYS A 149 14.43 14.86 0.60
N SER A 150 14.92 13.64 0.57
CA SER A 150 14.27 12.54 -0.14
C SER A 150 13.64 11.56 0.83
N LYS A 151 12.52 10.96 0.43
CA LYS A 151 11.98 9.76 1.05
C LYS A 151 12.20 8.59 0.09
N LEU A 152 13.08 7.67 0.48
CA LEU A 152 13.28 6.41 -0.23
C LEU A 152 12.32 5.37 0.33
N VAL A 153 11.53 4.76 -0.54
CA VAL A 153 10.63 3.64 -0.23
C VAL A 153 11.09 2.43 -1.02
N LEU A 154 11.34 1.33 -0.33
CA LEU A 154 11.60 0.02 -0.94
C LEU A 154 10.37 -0.85 -0.71
N SER A 155 9.81 -1.42 -1.77
CA SER A 155 8.66 -2.32 -1.69
C SER A 155 8.93 -3.62 -2.43
N HIS A 156 8.46 -4.73 -1.84
CA HIS A 156 8.45 -6.05 -2.44
C HIS A 156 7.00 -6.54 -2.44
N THR A 157 6.47 -6.84 -3.62
CA THR A 157 5.06 -7.17 -3.83
C THR A 157 4.90 -8.52 -4.49
N ALA A 158 3.73 -9.13 -4.35
CA ALA A 158 3.39 -10.44 -4.89
C ALA A 158 4.26 -11.57 -4.30
N ILE A 159 4.55 -11.44 -3.00
CA ILE A 159 5.28 -12.45 -2.23
C ILE A 159 4.31 -13.52 -1.72
#